data_c95c75ff688fcdd641fdd509c334c81a
#
_entry.id   c95c75ff688fcdd641fdd509c334c81a
#
_cell.length_a   1.000
_cell.length_b   1.000
_cell.length_c   1.000
_cell.angle_alpha   90.00
_cell.angle_beta   90.00
_cell.angle_gamma   90.00
#
_symmetry.space_group_name_H-M   'P 1'
#
loop_
_entity.id
_entity.type
_entity.pdbx_description
1 polymer ?
#
loop_
_entity_poly.entity_id
_entity_poly.type
_entity_poly.pdbx_seq_one_letter_code
_entity_poly.pdbx_strand_id
1 'polypeptide(L)'
;MSPFSKRRSSQRGPSQGDGRNQLRIIGGKWRGRKLDFPKIEGLRPTGDRIRETLFNWLAAEIPGANCLDLFSGSGALGFEALSRGASKAVMIEHSAKAYQLLCAHRERLNAENAEIIHTTAEQWLLQANHEFQNGQDYFDLVFIDPPFQLNWLERNSALLADSKLFHPGSLIYLEQGSDQGLKLPPKWRPIKQKQAGQVAYGLYQQA
;
A
#
# COMPACT_ATOMS: atom_id res chain seq x y z
N MET A 1 -14.05 -60.62 -31.91
CA MET A 1 -13.91 -59.26 -32.55
C MET A 1 -14.52 -58.26 -31.67
N SER A 2 -13.70 -57.49 -31.01
CA SER A 2 -14.12 -56.45 -30.03
C SER A 2 -13.76 -55.04 -30.59
N PRO A 3 -14.67 -54.04 -30.63
CA PRO A 3 -14.31 -52.75 -31.17
C PRO A 3 -13.71 -51.84 -30.10
N PHE A 4 -12.58 -51.30 -30.44
CA PHE A 4 -11.85 -50.26 -29.69
C PHE A 4 -12.66 -49.03 -29.45
N SER A 5 -12.86 -48.66 -28.18
CA SER A 5 -13.41 -47.37 -27.75
C SER A 5 -12.32 -46.30 -27.81
N LYS A 6 -12.45 -45.33 -28.72
CA LYS A 6 -11.58 -44.14 -28.79
C LYS A 6 -11.94 -43.17 -27.64
N ARG A 7 -11.02 -43.03 -26.68
CA ARG A 7 -11.05 -41.92 -25.69
C ARG A 7 -10.88 -40.59 -26.43
N ARG A 8 -11.91 -39.77 -26.36
CA ARG A 8 -11.81 -38.33 -26.75
C ARG A 8 -10.95 -37.59 -25.72
N SER A 9 -9.76 -37.16 -26.15
CA SER A 9 -8.96 -36.21 -25.43
C SER A 9 -9.65 -34.84 -25.50
N SER A 10 -10.19 -34.35 -24.37
CA SER A 10 -10.65 -32.97 -24.25
C SER A 10 -9.44 -32.05 -24.26
N GLN A 11 -9.18 -31.38 -25.36
CA GLN A 11 -8.26 -30.28 -25.43
C GLN A 11 -8.87 -29.13 -24.61
N ARG A 12 -8.36 -28.88 -23.41
CA ARG A 12 -8.56 -27.62 -22.71
C ARG A 12 -7.81 -26.55 -23.51
N GLY A 13 -8.55 -25.66 -24.17
CA GLY A 13 -8.01 -24.47 -24.79
C GLY A 13 -7.28 -23.62 -23.75
N PRO A 14 -6.31 -22.78 -24.18
CA PRO A 14 -5.60 -21.87 -23.26
C PRO A 14 -6.64 -20.95 -22.62
N SER A 15 -6.71 -20.96 -21.29
CA SER A 15 -7.49 -20.00 -20.53
C SER A 15 -6.98 -18.61 -20.90
N GLN A 16 -7.82 -17.79 -21.52
CA GLN A 16 -7.55 -16.35 -21.67
C GLN A 16 -7.30 -15.80 -20.26
N GLY A 17 -6.05 -15.48 -19.96
CA GLY A 17 -5.67 -14.85 -18.71
C GLY A 17 -6.46 -13.55 -18.56
N ASP A 18 -7.36 -13.53 -17.60
CA ASP A 18 -8.07 -12.34 -17.17
C ASP A 18 -6.98 -11.29 -16.87
N GLY A 19 -6.96 -10.17 -17.60
CA GLY A 19 -5.88 -9.18 -17.66
C GLY A 19 -5.51 -8.50 -16.32
N ARG A 20 -5.55 -9.25 -15.23
CA ARG A 20 -5.22 -8.82 -13.86
C ARG A 20 -3.80 -9.23 -13.50
N ASN A 21 -3.06 -8.33 -12.92
CA ASN A 21 -1.80 -8.63 -12.27
C ASN A 21 -2.09 -9.18 -10.86
N GLN A 22 -1.17 -9.97 -10.32
CA GLN A 22 -1.28 -10.54 -8.97
C GLN A 22 -0.02 -10.23 -8.18
N LEU A 23 -0.18 -9.86 -6.93
CA LEU A 23 0.87 -9.82 -5.93
C LEU A 23 0.52 -10.76 -4.77
N ARG A 24 1.48 -11.07 -3.92
CA ARG A 24 1.29 -11.97 -2.79
C ARG A 24 1.56 -11.23 -1.48
N ILE A 25 0.75 -11.51 -0.46
CA ILE A 25 1.04 -11.13 0.93
C ILE A 25 2.23 -11.98 1.40
N ILE A 26 3.26 -11.33 1.95
CA ILE A 26 4.56 -11.95 2.23
C ILE A 26 4.60 -12.58 3.62
N GLY A 27 3.96 -11.92 4.61
CA GLY A 27 4.02 -12.34 6.01
C GLY A 27 2.68 -12.29 6.74
N GLY A 28 2.69 -12.72 8.02
CA GLY A 28 1.54 -12.63 8.91
C GLY A 28 0.43 -13.64 8.62
N LYS A 29 -0.78 -13.34 9.15
CA LYS A 29 -1.95 -14.25 9.13
C LYS A 29 -2.45 -14.60 7.73
N TRP A 30 -2.18 -13.76 6.73
CA TRP A 30 -2.60 -13.97 5.34
C TRP A 30 -1.46 -14.33 4.41
N ARG A 31 -0.30 -14.74 4.93
CA ARG A 31 0.87 -15.13 4.12
C ARG A 31 0.49 -16.05 2.98
N GLY A 32 0.94 -15.73 1.77
CA GLY A 32 0.70 -16.49 0.55
C GLY A 32 -0.62 -16.21 -0.15
N ARG A 33 -1.55 -15.44 0.47
CA ARG A 33 -2.77 -14.99 -0.20
C ARG A 33 -2.42 -14.04 -1.33
N LYS A 34 -3.14 -14.18 -2.45
CA LYS A 34 -2.93 -13.35 -3.65
C LYS A 34 -3.90 -12.18 -3.65
N LEU A 35 -3.40 -11.01 -4.01
CA LEU A 35 -4.18 -9.81 -4.25
C LEU A 35 -4.16 -9.52 -5.75
N ASP A 36 -5.34 -9.45 -6.36
CA ASP A 36 -5.48 -9.07 -7.76
C ASP A 36 -5.48 -7.54 -7.85
N PHE A 37 -4.88 -6.99 -8.89
CA PHE A 37 -4.94 -5.55 -9.14
C PHE A 37 -5.07 -5.27 -10.64
N PRO A 38 -5.72 -4.14 -11.02
CA PRO A 38 -5.96 -3.83 -12.41
C PRO A 38 -4.65 -3.45 -13.11
N LYS A 39 -4.56 -3.76 -14.41
CA LYS A 39 -3.53 -3.16 -15.26
C LYS A 39 -3.91 -1.70 -15.50
N ILE A 40 -3.38 -0.80 -14.71
CA ILE A 40 -3.48 0.65 -14.90
C ILE A 40 -2.09 1.14 -15.26
N GLU A 41 -2.00 1.98 -16.29
CA GLU A 41 -0.74 2.61 -16.68
C GLU A 41 -0.21 3.44 -15.51
N GLY A 42 1.05 3.23 -15.14
CA GLY A 42 1.67 3.86 -13.95
C GLY A 42 1.45 3.11 -12.62
N LEU A 43 0.53 2.15 -12.53
CA LEU A 43 0.39 1.31 -11.35
C LEU A 43 1.40 0.16 -11.42
N ARG A 44 2.58 0.36 -10.84
CA ARG A 44 3.59 -0.69 -10.64
C ARG A 44 3.63 -1.00 -9.14
N PRO A 45 3.15 -2.18 -8.69
CA PRO A 45 3.22 -2.49 -7.27
C PRO A 45 4.67 -2.49 -6.82
N THR A 46 4.91 -1.98 -5.62
CA THR A 46 6.18 -2.10 -4.91
C THR A 46 6.69 -3.52 -4.99
N GLY A 47 7.88 -3.73 -5.52
CA GLY A 47 8.44 -5.05 -5.75
C GLY A 47 8.52 -5.85 -4.45
N ASP A 48 8.33 -7.18 -4.52
CA ASP A 48 8.36 -8.08 -3.35
C ASP A 48 9.60 -7.85 -2.47
N ARG A 49 10.78 -7.64 -3.09
CA ARG A 49 12.03 -7.39 -2.37
C ARG A 49 12.05 -6.08 -1.58
N ILE A 50 11.43 -5.03 -2.11
CA ILE A 50 11.30 -3.74 -1.40
C ILE A 50 10.35 -3.94 -0.23
N ARG A 51 9.21 -4.58 -0.44
CA ARG A 51 8.23 -4.88 0.62
C ARG A 51 8.83 -5.76 1.72
N GLU A 52 9.59 -6.79 1.38
CA GLU A 52 10.32 -7.61 2.37
C GLU A 52 11.27 -6.75 3.20
N THR A 53 12.03 -5.88 2.56
CA THR A 53 12.95 -4.98 3.25
C THR A 53 12.21 -4.04 4.19
N LEU A 54 11.15 -3.39 3.71
CA LEU A 54 10.31 -2.50 4.49
C LEU A 54 9.73 -3.18 5.73
N PHE A 55 9.07 -4.31 5.52
CA PHE A 55 8.39 -5.00 6.62
C PHE A 55 9.35 -5.70 7.60
N ASN A 56 10.59 -5.96 7.20
CA ASN A 56 11.66 -6.31 8.13
C ASN A 56 12.12 -5.10 8.98
N TRP A 57 12.14 -3.89 8.40
CA TRP A 57 12.43 -2.69 9.16
C TRP A 57 11.35 -2.37 10.19
N LEU A 58 10.11 -2.67 9.86
CA LEU A 58 8.90 -2.35 10.65
C LEU A 58 8.46 -3.49 11.56
N ALA A 59 9.22 -4.58 11.68
CA ALA A 59 8.77 -5.80 12.36
C ALA A 59 8.34 -5.59 13.81
N ALA A 60 8.99 -4.68 14.53
CA ALA A 60 8.67 -4.34 15.92
C ALA A 60 7.55 -3.29 16.05
N GLU A 61 7.32 -2.49 15.00
CA GLU A 61 6.46 -1.31 15.05
C GLU A 61 5.03 -1.57 14.53
N ILE A 62 4.85 -2.65 13.75
CA ILE A 62 3.54 -2.99 13.16
C ILE A 62 2.52 -3.55 14.13
N PRO A 63 2.88 -4.46 15.10
CA PRO A 63 1.88 -5.02 15.98
C PRO A 63 1.15 -3.94 16.80
N GLY A 64 -0.16 -3.86 16.63
CA GLY A 64 -1.01 -2.87 17.30
C GLY A 64 -1.07 -1.49 16.63
N ALA A 65 -0.26 -1.22 15.61
CA ALA A 65 -0.18 0.10 14.98
C ALA A 65 -1.46 0.47 14.19
N ASN A 66 -1.78 1.76 14.19
CA ASN A 66 -2.73 2.40 13.28
C ASN A 66 -1.98 2.84 12.03
N CYS A 67 -2.32 2.27 10.89
CA CYS A 67 -1.64 2.50 9.63
C CYS A 67 -2.49 3.37 8.68
N LEU A 68 -1.83 4.26 7.95
CA LEU A 68 -2.41 5.02 6.85
C LEU A 68 -1.66 4.67 5.55
N ASP A 69 -2.40 4.29 4.50
CA ASP A 69 -1.87 4.05 3.17
C ASP A 69 -2.49 5.06 2.21
N LEU A 70 -1.75 6.11 1.87
CA LEU A 70 -2.25 7.25 1.09
C LEU A 70 -2.41 6.95 -0.41
N PHE A 71 -1.77 5.87 -0.91
CA PHE A 71 -1.80 5.49 -2.32
C PHE A 71 -1.94 3.98 -2.44
N SER A 72 -3.06 3.46 -1.98
CA SER A 72 -3.19 2.02 -1.71
C SER A 72 -3.09 1.12 -2.93
N GLY A 73 -3.52 1.58 -4.10
CA GLY A 73 -3.40 0.86 -5.36
C GLY A 73 -3.89 -0.59 -5.29
N SER A 74 -2.93 -1.52 -5.19
CA SER A 74 -3.21 -2.95 -5.04
C SER A 74 -3.53 -3.38 -3.61
N GLY A 75 -3.35 -2.52 -2.62
CA GLY A 75 -3.44 -2.84 -1.20
C GLY A 75 -2.21 -3.55 -0.63
N ALA A 76 -1.09 -3.52 -1.36
CA ALA A 76 0.11 -4.26 -1.02
C ALA A 76 0.66 -3.92 0.37
N LEU A 77 0.66 -2.64 0.75
CA LEU A 77 1.22 -2.17 2.01
C LEU A 77 0.18 -2.26 3.14
N GLY A 78 -1.03 -1.76 2.93
CA GLY A 78 -2.09 -1.77 3.93
C GLY A 78 -2.49 -3.19 4.37
N PHE A 79 -2.74 -4.12 3.43
CA PHE A 79 -3.07 -5.51 3.79
C PHE A 79 -1.87 -6.28 4.35
N GLU A 80 -0.64 -6.00 3.93
CA GLU A 80 0.54 -6.60 4.54
C GLU A 80 0.68 -6.17 6.01
N ALA A 81 0.49 -4.87 6.32
CA ALA A 81 0.51 -4.34 7.69
C ALA A 81 -0.54 -5.04 8.56
N LEU A 82 -1.79 -5.12 8.10
CA LEU A 82 -2.87 -5.84 8.80
C LEU A 82 -2.57 -7.33 8.97
N SER A 83 -1.96 -7.95 7.96
CA SER A 83 -1.54 -9.35 8.03
C SER A 83 -0.52 -9.60 9.13
N ARG A 84 0.34 -8.62 9.41
CA ARG A 84 1.40 -8.68 10.42
C ARG A 84 0.98 -8.13 11.79
N GLY A 85 -0.30 -7.79 11.97
CA GLY A 85 -0.86 -7.46 13.27
C GLY A 85 -1.09 -5.98 13.54
N ALA A 86 -1.10 -5.12 12.52
CA ALA A 86 -1.61 -3.75 12.66
C ALA A 86 -3.05 -3.79 13.19
N SER A 87 -3.41 -2.86 14.07
CA SER A 87 -4.75 -2.79 14.65
C SER A 87 -5.76 -2.27 13.65
N LYS A 88 -5.37 -1.31 12.83
CA LYS A 88 -6.20 -0.69 11.79
C LYS A 88 -5.35 -0.28 10.59
N ALA A 89 -5.93 -0.31 9.38
CA ALA A 89 -5.37 0.34 8.22
C ALA A 89 -6.43 1.16 7.49
N VAL A 90 -6.20 2.46 7.35
CA VAL A 90 -6.96 3.36 6.50
C VAL A 90 -6.26 3.41 5.15
N MET A 91 -6.99 3.09 4.08
CA MET A 91 -6.46 2.89 2.74
C MET A 91 -7.17 3.84 1.76
N ILE A 92 -6.41 4.78 1.19
CA ILE A 92 -6.93 5.80 0.27
C ILE A 92 -6.65 5.38 -1.17
N GLU A 93 -7.68 5.38 -2.01
CA GLU A 93 -7.55 5.02 -3.42
C GLU A 93 -8.48 5.88 -4.30
N HIS A 94 -7.93 6.50 -5.33
CA HIS A 94 -8.69 7.36 -6.23
C HIS A 94 -9.29 6.63 -7.43
N SER A 95 -8.69 5.52 -7.86
CA SER A 95 -9.18 4.72 -8.98
C SER A 95 -10.37 3.88 -8.57
N ALA A 96 -11.54 4.10 -9.17
CA ALA A 96 -12.73 3.31 -8.89
C ALA A 96 -12.53 1.79 -9.10
N LYS A 97 -11.71 1.41 -10.09
CA LYS A 97 -11.40 0.00 -10.35
C LYS A 97 -10.52 -0.61 -9.26
N ALA A 98 -9.51 0.11 -8.78
CA ALA A 98 -8.65 -0.36 -7.70
C ALA A 98 -9.42 -0.38 -6.38
N TYR A 99 -10.21 0.65 -6.08
CA TYR A 99 -11.09 0.71 -4.92
C TYR A 99 -12.04 -0.50 -4.84
N GLN A 100 -12.72 -0.87 -5.93
CA GLN A 100 -13.59 -2.06 -5.96
C GLN A 100 -12.83 -3.35 -5.65
N LEU A 101 -11.60 -3.51 -6.16
CA LEU A 101 -10.77 -4.67 -5.86
C LEU A 101 -10.28 -4.69 -4.41
N LEU A 102 -9.93 -3.52 -3.85
CA LEU A 102 -9.60 -3.40 -2.43
C LEU A 102 -10.76 -3.84 -1.54
N CYS A 103 -12.00 -3.41 -1.84
CA CYS A 103 -13.20 -3.84 -1.14
C CYS A 103 -13.41 -5.36 -1.23
N ALA A 104 -13.26 -5.94 -2.44
CA ALA A 104 -13.36 -7.38 -2.62
C ALA A 104 -12.25 -8.15 -1.86
N HIS A 105 -11.05 -7.59 -1.76
CA HIS A 105 -9.96 -8.17 -0.96
C HIS A 105 -10.26 -8.09 0.54
N ARG A 106 -10.78 -6.96 1.01
CA ARG A 106 -11.23 -6.79 2.39
C ARG A 106 -12.22 -7.90 2.80
N GLU A 107 -13.22 -8.13 1.99
CA GLU A 107 -14.22 -9.19 2.21
C GLU A 107 -13.57 -10.59 2.19
N ARG A 108 -12.79 -10.90 1.14
CA ARG A 108 -12.15 -12.20 0.98
C ARG A 108 -11.16 -12.55 2.09
N LEU A 109 -10.51 -11.55 2.67
CA LEU A 109 -9.55 -11.70 3.77
C LEU A 109 -10.21 -11.62 5.14
N ASN A 110 -11.50 -11.30 5.23
CA ASN A 110 -12.20 -10.93 6.48
C ASN A 110 -11.40 -9.85 7.25
N ALA A 111 -10.98 -8.81 6.51
CA ALA A 111 -10.17 -7.72 7.06
C ALA A 111 -11.08 -6.60 7.60
N GLU A 112 -11.80 -6.87 8.69
CA GLU A 112 -12.77 -5.94 9.29
C GLU A 112 -12.12 -4.62 9.74
N ASN A 113 -10.86 -4.66 10.08
CA ASN A 113 -10.04 -3.52 10.49
C ASN A 113 -9.37 -2.77 9.31
N ALA A 114 -9.71 -3.09 8.05
CA ALA A 114 -9.38 -2.29 6.89
C ALA A 114 -10.49 -1.29 6.60
N GLU A 115 -10.19 -0.02 6.62
CA GLU A 115 -11.07 1.06 6.15
C GLU A 115 -10.59 1.51 4.78
N ILE A 116 -11.45 1.43 3.75
CA ILE A 116 -11.06 1.77 2.38
C ILE A 116 -11.90 2.96 1.94
N ILE A 117 -11.23 4.04 1.52
CA ILE A 117 -11.87 5.31 1.19
C ILE A 117 -11.59 5.66 -0.28
N HIS A 118 -12.67 5.87 -1.04
CA HIS A 118 -12.59 6.25 -2.46
C HIS A 118 -12.48 7.76 -2.61
N THR A 119 -11.25 8.26 -2.61
CA THR A 119 -10.93 9.69 -2.78
C THR A 119 -9.48 9.86 -3.21
N THR A 120 -9.05 11.08 -3.50
CA THR A 120 -7.62 11.39 -3.69
C THR A 120 -6.93 11.60 -2.35
N ALA A 121 -5.62 11.29 -2.28
CA ALA A 121 -4.82 11.54 -1.08
C ALA A 121 -4.86 13.02 -0.63
N GLU A 122 -4.85 13.96 -1.59
CA GLU A 122 -4.90 15.39 -1.29
C GLU A 122 -6.24 15.81 -0.68
N GLN A 123 -7.36 15.38 -1.26
CA GLN A 123 -8.71 15.66 -0.72
C GLN A 123 -8.90 15.07 0.67
N TRP A 124 -8.44 13.83 0.86
CA TRP A 124 -8.52 13.18 2.16
C TRP A 124 -7.68 13.92 3.21
N LEU A 125 -6.45 14.31 2.89
CA LEU A 125 -5.59 15.05 3.82
C LEU A 125 -6.19 16.41 4.24
N LEU A 126 -6.78 17.14 3.29
CA LEU A 126 -7.45 18.41 3.59
C LEU A 126 -8.61 18.20 4.55
N GLN A 127 -9.45 17.20 4.32
CA GLN A 127 -10.58 16.87 5.19
C GLN A 127 -10.11 16.36 6.55
N ALA A 128 -9.18 15.42 6.57
CA ALA A 128 -8.66 14.84 7.80
C ALA A 128 -7.98 15.89 8.69
N ASN A 129 -7.20 16.80 8.13
CA ASN A 129 -6.60 17.92 8.89
C ASN A 129 -7.65 18.80 9.56
N HIS A 130 -8.86 18.90 9.02
CA HIS A 130 -9.95 19.62 9.64
C HIS A 130 -10.64 18.82 10.74
N GLU A 131 -10.85 17.51 10.53
CA GLU A 131 -11.58 16.64 11.45
C GLU A 131 -10.74 16.19 12.65
N PHE A 132 -9.46 15.89 12.45
CA PHE A 132 -8.54 15.39 13.49
C PHE A 132 -7.95 16.51 14.38
N GLN A 133 -8.64 17.64 14.52
CA GLN A 133 -8.15 18.77 15.34
C GLN A 133 -7.97 18.46 16.84
N ASN A 134 -8.64 17.42 17.34
CA ASN A 134 -8.68 17.08 18.77
C ASN A 134 -7.64 16.06 19.23
N GLY A 135 -6.77 15.57 18.35
CA GLY A 135 -5.58 14.78 18.70
C GLY A 135 -5.83 13.39 19.31
N GLN A 136 -6.97 12.76 19.01
CA GLN A 136 -7.32 11.45 19.59
C GLN A 136 -7.02 10.25 18.69
N ASP A 137 -6.86 10.46 17.37
CA ASP A 137 -6.64 9.37 16.41
C ASP A 137 -5.39 9.66 15.55
N TYR A 138 -4.22 9.36 16.08
CA TYR A 138 -2.97 9.44 15.32
C TYR A 138 -2.70 8.16 14.54
N PHE A 139 -1.92 8.30 13.47
CA PHE A 139 -1.33 7.17 12.76
C PHE A 139 0.10 6.95 13.27
N ASP A 140 0.38 5.72 13.67
CA ASP A 140 1.72 5.29 14.07
C ASP A 140 2.63 5.09 12.86
N LEU A 141 2.03 4.67 11.73
CA LEU A 141 2.74 4.34 10.51
C LEU A 141 1.98 4.85 9.27
N VAL A 142 2.67 5.59 8.42
CA VAL A 142 2.12 6.11 7.17
C VAL A 142 2.93 5.63 5.98
N PHE A 143 2.25 5.09 4.97
CA PHE A 143 2.82 4.71 3.69
C PHE A 143 2.51 5.79 2.64
N ILE A 144 3.54 6.27 1.95
CA ILE A 144 3.47 7.27 0.90
C ILE A 144 4.21 6.71 -0.33
N ASP A 145 3.45 6.12 -1.24
CA ASP A 145 3.95 5.55 -2.49
C ASP A 145 3.18 6.15 -3.69
N PRO A 146 3.38 7.45 -3.97
CA PRO A 146 2.67 8.13 -5.04
C PRO A 146 3.15 7.65 -6.42
N PRO A 147 2.31 7.72 -7.47
CA PRO A 147 2.77 7.53 -8.84
C PRO A 147 3.93 8.47 -9.17
N PHE A 148 5.06 7.95 -9.68
CA PHE A 148 6.31 8.71 -9.88
C PHE A 148 6.19 9.94 -10.78
N GLN A 149 5.17 9.97 -11.65
CA GLN A 149 4.91 11.12 -12.54
C GLN A 149 4.29 12.32 -11.83
N LEU A 150 3.83 12.15 -10.60
CA LEU A 150 3.21 13.20 -9.82
C LEU A 150 4.27 13.76 -8.85
N ASN A 151 4.63 15.03 -8.97
CA ASN A 151 5.39 15.76 -7.95
C ASN A 151 4.50 15.99 -6.70
N TRP A 152 3.82 14.90 -6.29
CA TRP A 152 2.80 14.96 -5.24
C TRP A 152 3.41 15.40 -3.91
N LEU A 153 4.54 14.82 -3.55
CA LEU A 153 5.21 15.13 -2.29
C LEU A 153 5.65 16.59 -2.22
N GLU A 154 6.20 17.13 -3.30
CA GLU A 154 6.61 18.54 -3.36
C GLU A 154 5.41 19.49 -3.15
N ARG A 155 4.26 19.15 -3.73
CA ARG A 155 3.03 19.97 -3.59
C ARG A 155 2.34 19.82 -2.24
N ASN A 156 2.43 18.65 -1.61
CA ASN A 156 1.69 18.31 -0.40
C ASN A 156 2.58 18.18 0.86
N SER A 157 3.88 18.47 0.76
CA SER A 157 4.80 18.38 1.88
C SER A 157 4.40 19.27 3.06
N ALA A 158 3.84 20.46 2.79
CA ALA A 158 3.33 21.34 3.83
C ALA A 158 2.09 20.75 4.53
N LEU A 159 1.13 20.22 3.77
CA LEU A 159 -0.05 19.55 4.33
C LEU A 159 0.33 18.38 5.23
N LEU A 160 1.34 17.59 4.83
CA LEU A 160 1.86 16.48 5.62
C LEU A 160 2.63 16.96 6.86
N ALA A 161 3.51 17.98 6.70
CA ALA A 161 4.36 18.47 7.79
C ALA A 161 3.59 19.12 8.92
N ASP A 162 2.49 19.79 8.59
CA ASP A 162 1.63 20.50 9.54
C ASP A 162 0.40 19.68 9.95
N SER A 163 0.32 18.47 9.46
CA SER A 163 -0.78 17.55 9.76
C SER A 163 -0.77 17.13 11.23
N LYS A 164 -1.93 17.13 11.86
CA LYS A 164 -2.16 16.57 13.20
C LYS A 164 -2.42 15.05 13.15
N LEU A 165 -2.25 14.42 11.99
CA LEU A 165 -2.41 12.99 11.80
C LEU A 165 -1.25 12.18 12.38
N PHE A 166 -0.12 12.84 12.64
CA PHE A 166 1.10 12.25 13.18
C PHE A 166 1.37 12.73 14.60
N HIS A 167 1.86 11.85 15.44
CA HIS A 167 2.44 12.17 16.74
C HIS A 167 3.99 12.18 16.65
N PRO A 168 4.70 12.81 17.58
CA PRO A 168 6.14 12.65 17.68
C PRO A 168 6.49 11.16 17.82
N GLY A 169 7.32 10.66 16.90
CA GLY A 169 7.64 9.23 16.85
C GLY A 169 6.93 8.45 15.75
N SER A 170 5.85 8.96 15.13
CA SER A 170 5.21 8.32 13.98
C SER A 170 6.20 8.03 12.87
N LEU A 171 6.08 6.86 12.25
CA LEU A 171 6.94 6.41 11.17
C LEU A 171 6.32 6.70 9.81
N ILE A 172 7.12 7.23 8.91
CA ILE A 172 6.71 7.55 7.55
C ILE A 172 7.57 6.73 6.58
N TYR A 173 6.94 5.85 5.83
CA TYR A 173 7.55 5.20 4.69
C TYR A 173 7.27 5.98 3.42
N LEU A 174 8.30 6.23 2.62
CA LEU A 174 8.20 6.95 1.37
C LEU A 174 8.91 6.19 0.25
N GLU A 175 8.25 6.06 -0.91
CA GLU A 175 8.84 5.66 -2.19
C GLU A 175 8.78 6.81 -3.20
N GLN A 176 9.81 6.91 -4.06
CA GLN A 176 9.86 7.85 -5.19
C GLN A 176 10.83 7.39 -6.26
N GLY A 177 10.81 8.05 -7.42
CA GLY A 177 11.85 7.88 -8.44
C GLY A 177 13.22 8.30 -7.91
N SER A 178 14.25 7.52 -8.22
CA SER A 178 15.63 7.80 -7.73
C SER A 178 16.26 9.06 -8.33
N ASP A 179 15.68 9.58 -9.41
CA ASP A 179 16.03 10.84 -10.07
C ASP A 179 15.35 12.08 -9.48
N GLN A 180 14.32 11.86 -8.66
CA GLN A 180 13.57 12.91 -8.00
C GLN A 180 14.22 13.25 -6.65
N GLY A 181 15.14 14.18 -6.57
CA GLY A 181 15.75 14.56 -5.29
C GLY A 181 14.73 14.67 -4.13
N LEU A 182 15.01 14.02 -2.99
CA LEU A 182 14.11 13.98 -1.82
C LEU A 182 14.02 15.36 -1.16
N LYS A 183 12.99 16.13 -1.48
CA LYS A 183 12.60 17.32 -0.72
C LYS A 183 11.63 16.91 0.38
N LEU A 184 12.17 16.48 1.51
CA LEU A 184 11.38 16.06 2.67
C LEU A 184 10.98 17.23 3.56
N PRO A 185 9.83 17.14 4.25
CA PRO A 185 9.53 18.06 5.33
C PRO A 185 10.66 18.08 6.38
N PRO A 186 11.07 19.25 6.87
CA PRO A 186 12.18 19.37 7.84
C PRO A 186 11.96 18.59 9.14
N LYS A 187 10.69 18.33 9.49
CA LYS A 187 10.31 17.57 10.68
C LYS A 187 10.54 16.06 10.53
N TRP A 188 10.85 15.57 9.33
CA TRP A 188 11.05 14.13 9.09
C TRP A 188 12.53 13.78 9.15
N ARG A 189 12.90 13.00 10.16
CA ARG A 189 14.27 12.54 10.35
C ARG A 189 14.47 11.18 9.68
N PRO A 190 15.47 11.00 8.80
CA PRO A 190 15.74 9.72 8.16
C PRO A 190 16.21 8.68 9.18
N ILE A 191 15.59 7.49 9.17
CA ILE A 191 16.02 6.33 9.95
C ILE A 191 16.77 5.33 9.07
N LYS A 192 16.16 4.99 7.92
CA LYS A 192 16.72 4.05 6.96
C LYS A 192 16.42 4.52 5.56
N GLN A 193 17.37 4.39 4.66
CA GLN A 193 17.22 4.73 3.25
C GLN A 193 17.89 3.68 2.38
N LYS A 194 17.28 3.35 1.26
CA LYS A 194 17.82 2.45 0.23
C LYS A 194 17.36 2.87 -1.15
N GLN A 195 18.08 2.35 -2.14
CA GLN A 195 17.72 2.43 -3.55
C GLN A 195 17.71 1.02 -4.16
N ALA A 196 16.71 0.74 -4.99
CA ALA A 196 16.59 -0.48 -5.75
C ALA A 196 16.20 -0.13 -7.19
N GLY A 197 17.15 -0.19 -8.11
CA GLY A 197 16.97 0.26 -9.48
C GLY A 197 16.62 1.75 -9.54
N GLN A 198 15.47 2.07 -10.14
CA GLN A 198 14.97 3.44 -10.27
C GLN A 198 14.08 3.90 -9.10
N VAL A 199 14.03 3.13 -8.02
CA VAL A 199 13.22 3.45 -6.83
C VAL A 199 14.12 3.79 -5.66
N ALA A 200 13.98 5.00 -5.13
CA ALA A 200 14.52 5.39 -3.84
C ALA A 200 13.40 5.26 -2.79
N TYR A 201 13.69 4.62 -1.68
CA TYR A 201 12.73 4.43 -0.60
C TYR A 201 13.38 4.57 0.77
N GLY A 202 12.61 4.99 1.73
CA GLY A 202 13.12 5.22 3.07
C GLY A 202 12.06 5.21 4.16
N LEU A 203 12.54 5.02 5.37
CA LEU A 203 11.78 5.14 6.62
C LEU A 203 12.26 6.39 7.35
N TYR A 204 11.31 7.21 7.75
CA TYR A 204 11.53 8.47 8.43
C TYR A 204 10.71 8.51 9.71
N GLN A 205 11.09 9.34 10.65
CA GLN A 205 10.36 9.57 11.89
C GLN A 205 9.93 11.02 11.97
N GLN A 206 8.69 11.24 12.35
CA GLN A 206 8.17 12.56 12.72
C GLN A 206 8.88 13.03 14.00
N ALA A 207 9.45 14.22 13.95
CA ALA A 207 10.10 14.87 15.11
C ALA A 207 9.08 15.56 16.01
#